data_efa683a606473d82ff35c494377125d6
#
_entry.id   efa683a606473d82ff35c494377125d6
#
_cell.length_a   1.000
_cell.length_b   1.000
_cell.length_c   1.000
_cell.angle_alpha   90.00
_cell.angle_beta   90.00
_cell.angle_gamma   90.00
#
_symmetry.space_group_name_H-M   'P 1'
#
loop_
_entity.id
_entity.type
_entity.pdbx_description
1 polymer ?
#
loop_
_entity_poly.entity_id
_entity_poly.type
_entity_poly.pdbx_seq_one_letter_code
_entity_poly.pdbx_strand_id
1 'polypeptide(L)'
;MRNATLYGTNDLIDRFMSALRDLGPRDSLNEITLAKATRKAGADAEIRWRVAGESFSLALDVKVSPIRLPPSVAKGIRAANDDVPVVLSPFISRAAQTQLENQGLSYWDPTGNLLLQSRNPFMWIKQEGSARDPNPDAKATALQSLKGRSASEVLVKLLSNGRAGTVRDLARDSGVGLGTASRVISLLRNEDFLEPTGGGPIVVTDPVRLARRWAEDYSFEKTFNAKRYFSILGSSVALERIRESNANYALTGLAAQALWYEQDARIAPLPTSDLWLYTDDVERMEKVADLVPDNANGTIMVAQTEFLRPGRENYRRVGNIRTARPWRVVGDLMSLSGRYAAAGSDFAEELTSRVANPYA
;
A
#
# COMPACT_ATOMS: atom_id res chain seq x y z
N MET A 1 -1.02 25.38 -11.81
CA MET A 1 -0.14 25.77 -10.70
C MET A 1 0.77 24.59 -10.41
N ARG A 2 2.08 24.76 -10.56
CA ARG A 2 3.08 23.72 -10.32
C ARG A 2 3.14 23.48 -8.82
N ASN A 3 2.85 22.25 -8.36
CA ASN A 3 3.14 21.83 -6.98
C ASN A 3 4.65 21.94 -6.80
N ALA A 4 5.10 22.96 -6.13
CA ALA A 4 6.48 23.10 -5.74
C ALA A 4 6.79 21.99 -4.72
N THR A 5 7.61 21.05 -5.08
CA THR A 5 8.35 20.22 -4.13
C THR A 5 9.15 21.22 -3.29
N LEU A 6 8.85 21.35 -2.00
CA LEU A 6 9.46 22.37 -1.12
C LEU A 6 10.99 22.24 -1.05
N TYR A 7 11.51 21.04 -1.30
CA TYR A 7 12.94 20.74 -1.32
C TYR A 7 13.24 19.74 -2.45
N GLY A 8 14.20 20.11 -3.31
CA GLY A 8 14.83 19.17 -4.25
C GLY A 8 15.92 18.33 -3.57
N THR A 9 16.34 17.25 -4.22
CA THR A 9 17.44 16.40 -3.72
C THR A 9 18.70 17.21 -3.40
N ASN A 10 19.12 18.08 -4.30
CA ASN A 10 20.32 18.92 -4.11
C ASN A 10 20.14 19.94 -2.99
N ASP A 11 18.94 20.53 -2.84
CA ASP A 11 18.66 21.50 -1.77
C ASP A 11 18.74 20.85 -0.37
N LEU A 12 18.25 19.61 -0.22
CA LEU A 12 18.40 18.85 1.03
C LEU A 12 19.86 18.52 1.33
N ILE A 13 20.64 18.13 0.33
CA ILE A 13 22.07 17.85 0.48
C ILE A 13 22.83 19.10 0.89
N ASP A 14 22.61 20.24 0.22
CA ASP A 14 23.28 21.50 0.52
C ASP A 14 22.97 22.01 1.93
N ARG A 15 21.72 21.90 2.36
CA ARG A 15 21.29 22.25 3.72
C ARG A 15 21.87 21.33 4.77
N PHE A 16 21.94 20.01 4.50
CA PHE A 16 22.59 19.07 5.37
C PHE A 16 24.09 19.35 5.52
N MET A 17 24.79 19.66 4.42
CA MET A 17 26.19 20.08 4.46
C MET A 17 26.37 21.36 5.28
N SER A 18 25.44 22.31 5.21
CA SER A 18 25.45 23.49 6.06
C SER A 18 25.27 23.14 7.55
N ALA A 19 24.30 22.27 7.85
CA ALA A 19 24.08 21.80 9.22
C ALA A 19 25.31 21.08 9.80
N LEU A 20 26.00 20.26 9.01
CA LEU A 20 27.25 19.61 9.42
C LEU A 20 28.35 20.63 9.76
N ARG A 21 28.43 21.76 9.02
CA ARG A 21 29.41 22.84 9.34
C ARG A 21 29.12 23.49 10.69
N ASP A 22 27.83 23.59 11.04
CA ASP A 22 27.41 24.22 12.29
C ASP A 22 27.58 23.30 13.53
N LEU A 23 27.76 21.98 13.32
CA LEU A 23 27.98 21.01 14.40
C LEU A 23 29.40 21.02 14.99
N GLY A 24 30.39 21.51 14.24
CA GLY A 24 31.77 21.59 14.69
C GLY A 24 32.08 22.86 15.46
N PRO A 25 33.12 22.87 16.33
CA PRO A 25 33.66 24.11 16.91
C PRO A 25 34.08 25.09 15.79
N ARG A 26 33.80 26.37 15.96
CA ARG A 26 34.08 27.40 14.93
C ARG A 26 35.56 27.49 14.47
N ASP A 27 36.47 27.01 15.30
CA ASP A 27 37.92 27.00 15.05
C ASP A 27 38.47 25.64 14.61
N SER A 28 37.63 24.61 14.44
CA SER A 28 38.09 23.31 13.98
C SER A 28 38.12 23.25 12.45
N LEU A 29 39.14 22.58 11.91
CA LEU A 29 39.18 22.18 10.49
C LEU A 29 38.02 21.23 10.21
N ASN A 30 36.86 21.81 9.82
CA ASN A 30 35.66 21.10 9.47
C ASN A 30 35.55 21.08 7.94
N GLU A 31 36.13 20.04 7.32
CA GLU A 31 36.17 19.92 5.86
C GLU A 31 35.02 19.00 5.42
N ILE A 32 34.15 19.51 4.56
CA ILE A 32 33.03 18.76 3.99
C ILE A 32 33.14 18.81 2.47
N THR A 33 33.25 17.65 1.87
CA THR A 33 33.29 17.48 0.41
C THR A 33 32.21 16.55 -0.08
N LEU A 34 31.48 16.98 -1.11
CA LEU A 34 30.53 16.13 -1.82
C LEU A 34 31.31 15.25 -2.82
N ALA A 35 31.26 13.96 -2.65
CA ALA A 35 31.80 12.99 -3.59
C ALA A 35 30.70 12.48 -4.53
N LYS A 36 31.05 12.12 -5.77
CA LYS A 36 30.09 11.48 -6.66
C LYS A 36 29.75 10.09 -6.10
N ALA A 37 28.45 9.81 -5.92
CA ALA A 37 27.98 8.51 -5.50
C ALA A 37 28.52 7.43 -6.44
N THR A 38 29.20 6.47 -5.90
CA THR A 38 29.51 5.23 -6.63
C THR A 38 28.23 4.41 -6.67
N ARG A 39 27.64 4.18 -7.84
CA ARG A 39 26.39 3.45 -8.10
C ARG A 39 26.28 2.05 -7.45
N LYS A 40 27.34 1.56 -6.84
CA LYS A 40 27.41 0.23 -6.20
C LYS A 40 26.72 0.10 -4.86
N ALA A 41 26.39 1.20 -4.15
CA ALA A 41 25.88 1.16 -2.78
C ALA A 41 24.42 1.60 -2.61
N GLY A 42 23.69 1.96 -3.68
CA GLY A 42 22.29 2.40 -3.58
C GLY A 42 22.10 3.77 -2.91
N ALA A 43 23.17 4.54 -2.68
CA ALA A 43 23.11 5.89 -2.14
C ALA A 43 22.89 6.93 -3.26
N ASP A 44 22.12 7.98 -2.95
CA ASP A 44 21.89 9.10 -3.88
C ASP A 44 23.10 10.03 -3.97
N ALA A 45 23.87 10.16 -2.86
CA ALA A 45 25.10 10.96 -2.79
C ALA A 45 26.01 10.42 -1.67
N GLU A 46 27.28 10.82 -1.70
CA GLU A 46 28.28 10.54 -0.65
C GLU A 46 28.92 11.85 -0.20
N ILE A 47 29.02 12.04 1.11
CA ILE A 47 29.74 13.18 1.71
C ILE A 47 30.91 12.64 2.51
N ARG A 48 32.10 13.22 2.29
CA ARG A 48 33.25 13.05 3.16
C ARG A 48 33.31 14.22 4.14
N TRP A 49 33.26 13.89 5.42
CA TRP A 49 33.27 14.83 6.52
C TRP A 49 34.45 14.57 7.42
N ARG A 50 35.35 15.57 7.49
CA ARG A 50 36.50 15.55 8.42
C ARG A 50 36.24 16.52 9.56
N VAL A 51 36.24 16.07 10.77
CA VAL A 51 36.01 16.86 11.98
C VAL A 51 36.86 16.34 13.14
N ALA A 52 37.49 17.26 13.91
CA ALA A 52 38.33 16.92 15.05
C ALA A 52 39.43 15.87 14.77
N GLY A 53 39.98 15.85 13.54
CA GLY A 53 41.01 14.92 13.11
C GLY A 53 40.49 13.57 12.59
N GLU A 54 39.20 13.27 12.80
CA GLU A 54 38.55 12.06 12.30
C GLU A 54 37.88 12.28 10.94
N SER A 55 37.78 11.21 10.15
CA SER A 55 37.16 11.26 8.82
C SER A 55 35.99 10.28 8.74
N PHE A 56 34.84 10.79 8.30
CA PHE A 56 33.60 10.02 8.11
C PHE A 56 33.19 10.03 6.64
N SER A 57 32.76 8.89 6.12
CA SER A 57 32.08 8.79 4.84
C SER A 57 30.59 8.59 5.10
N LEU A 58 29.76 9.57 4.65
CA LEU A 58 28.32 9.58 4.85
C LEU A 58 27.62 9.18 3.55
N ALA A 59 26.96 8.03 3.53
CA ALA A 59 26.16 7.57 2.40
C ALA A 59 24.74 8.08 2.53
N LEU A 60 24.29 8.95 1.62
CA LEU A 60 23.01 9.65 1.71
C LEU A 60 21.90 8.94 0.94
N ASP A 61 20.77 8.71 1.58
CA ASP A 61 19.48 8.37 0.98
C ASP A 61 18.54 9.56 1.11
N VAL A 62 18.20 10.20 -0.02
CA VAL A 62 17.45 11.45 -0.03
C VAL A 62 15.99 11.22 -0.41
N LYS A 63 15.10 11.42 0.55
CA LYS A 63 13.66 11.38 0.34
C LYS A 63 13.12 12.79 0.17
N VAL A 64 12.63 13.12 -1.00
CA VAL A 64 12.07 14.45 -1.31
C VAL A 64 10.68 14.68 -0.71
N SER A 65 10.12 13.68 -0.02
CA SER A 65 8.85 13.75 0.70
C SER A 65 9.04 13.52 2.20
N PRO A 66 8.24 14.15 3.07
CA PRO A 66 8.31 13.94 4.51
C PRO A 66 8.08 12.49 4.91
N ILE A 67 8.91 11.96 5.82
CA ILE A 67 8.79 10.62 6.40
C ILE A 67 7.95 10.74 7.67
N ARG A 68 6.68 10.36 7.60
CA ARG A 68 5.72 10.46 8.71
C ARG A 68 5.37 9.13 9.36
N LEU A 69 5.40 8.07 8.58
CA LEU A 69 5.24 6.69 9.05
C LEU A 69 6.61 6.04 9.14
N PRO A 70 6.75 5.02 10.00
CA PRO A 70 7.97 4.24 10.02
C PRO A 70 8.26 3.73 8.61
N PRO A 71 9.43 4.04 8.03
CA PRO A 71 9.79 3.50 6.74
C PRO A 71 9.79 1.98 6.86
N SER A 72 9.04 1.29 5.98
CA SER A 72 9.20 -0.14 5.82
C SER A 72 10.62 -0.36 5.31
N VAL A 73 11.55 -0.55 6.24
CA VAL A 73 12.97 -0.85 6.05
C VAL A 73 13.61 -0.05 4.91
N ALA A 74 14.54 0.81 5.24
CA ALA A 74 15.52 1.32 4.28
C ALA A 74 16.37 0.13 3.77
N LYS A 75 15.76 -0.73 2.94
CA LYS A 75 16.39 -1.94 2.36
C LYS A 75 17.49 -1.62 1.36
N GLY A 76 17.71 -0.34 1.04
CA GLY A 76 18.63 0.11 -0.01
C GLY A 76 20.01 0.55 0.46
N ILE A 77 20.14 1.05 1.69
CA ILE A 77 21.44 1.51 2.17
C ILE A 77 22.12 0.39 2.94
N ARG A 78 22.79 -0.50 2.25
CA ARG A 78 23.86 -1.29 2.86
C ARG A 78 25.08 -0.40 2.81
N ALA A 79 25.53 0.09 3.99
CA ALA A 79 26.83 0.68 4.10
C ALA A 79 27.87 -0.28 3.48
N ALA A 80 28.45 0.14 2.36
CA ALA A 80 29.62 -0.57 1.84
C ALA A 80 30.79 -0.10 2.69
N ASN A 81 31.37 -1.01 3.48
CA ASN A 81 32.60 -0.81 4.23
C ASN A 81 32.71 0.58 4.94
N ASP A 82 32.45 0.65 6.21
CA ASP A 82 32.66 1.83 7.09
C ASP A 82 31.87 3.11 6.80
N ASP A 83 31.00 3.14 5.77
CA ASP A 83 30.15 4.28 5.49
C ASP A 83 29.02 4.41 6.52
N VAL A 84 28.74 5.65 6.96
CA VAL A 84 27.61 5.97 7.82
C VAL A 84 26.36 6.20 6.96
N PRO A 85 25.34 5.33 7.03
CA PRO A 85 24.11 5.53 6.27
C PRO A 85 23.27 6.65 6.87
N VAL A 86 22.91 7.65 6.07
CA VAL A 86 22.14 8.84 6.52
C VAL A 86 20.91 9.03 5.65
N VAL A 87 19.74 9.09 6.26
CA VAL A 87 18.46 9.39 5.60
C VAL A 87 18.18 10.89 5.71
N LEU A 88 18.03 11.56 4.56
CA LEU A 88 17.61 12.98 4.48
C LEU A 88 16.16 13.07 4.05
N SER A 89 15.37 13.94 4.69
CA SER A 89 13.99 14.19 4.32
C SER A 89 13.56 15.61 4.70
N PRO A 90 12.55 16.22 4.04
CA PRO A 90 11.99 17.51 4.45
C PRO A 90 11.46 17.54 5.89
N PHE A 91 11.02 16.39 6.40
CA PHE A 91 10.58 16.21 7.78
C PHE A 91 10.56 14.72 8.13
N ILE A 92 10.98 14.37 9.35
CA ILE A 92 10.99 12.99 9.88
C ILE A 92 10.21 12.97 11.19
N SER A 93 9.07 12.26 11.22
CA SER A 93 8.23 12.17 12.42
C SER A 93 8.93 11.44 13.56
N ARG A 94 8.50 11.65 14.81
CA ARG A 94 9.06 10.96 15.99
C ARG A 94 9.03 9.43 15.86
N ALA A 95 7.94 8.88 15.34
CA ALA A 95 7.83 7.43 15.11
C ALA A 95 8.85 6.93 14.08
N ALA A 96 9.05 7.69 12.99
CA ALA A 96 10.06 7.37 11.99
C ALA A 96 11.50 7.51 12.53
N GLN A 97 11.78 8.54 13.33
CA GLN A 97 13.07 8.73 14.01
C GLN A 97 13.42 7.51 14.89
N THR A 98 12.48 7.08 15.74
CA THR A 98 12.68 5.90 16.62
C THR A 98 12.96 4.65 15.80
N GLN A 99 12.28 4.45 14.68
CA GLN A 99 12.51 3.28 13.85
C GLN A 99 13.86 3.32 13.13
N LEU A 100 14.26 4.46 12.58
CA LEU A 100 15.57 4.64 11.95
C LEU A 100 16.69 4.41 12.97
N GLU A 101 16.55 4.94 14.18
CA GLU A 101 17.48 4.73 15.28
C GLU A 101 17.61 3.24 15.65
N ASN A 102 16.50 2.51 15.78
CA ASN A 102 16.49 1.08 16.06
C ASN A 102 17.12 0.24 14.94
N GLN A 103 17.15 0.76 13.71
CA GLN A 103 17.79 0.12 12.56
C GLN A 103 19.29 0.48 12.42
N GLY A 104 19.82 1.31 13.32
CA GLY A 104 21.19 1.79 13.23
C GLY A 104 21.42 2.82 12.12
N LEU A 105 20.35 3.48 11.63
CA LEU A 105 20.42 4.48 10.58
C LEU A 105 20.50 5.88 11.17
N SER A 106 21.40 6.70 10.63
CA SER A 106 21.46 8.12 10.88
C SER A 106 20.38 8.85 10.07
N TYR A 107 19.96 10.04 10.51
CA TYR A 107 18.97 10.84 9.81
C TYR A 107 19.16 12.32 10.06
N TRP A 108 18.61 13.14 9.15
CA TRP A 108 18.51 14.57 9.31
C TRP A 108 17.31 15.14 8.53
N ASP A 109 16.72 16.21 9.10
CA ASP A 109 15.74 17.04 8.40
C ASP A 109 15.96 18.55 8.67
N PRO A 110 15.50 19.45 7.78
CA PRO A 110 15.67 20.89 7.92
C PRO A 110 14.98 21.51 9.14
N THR A 111 14.14 20.78 9.85
CA THR A 111 13.46 21.24 11.06
C THR A 111 14.33 21.10 12.32
N GLY A 112 15.55 20.57 12.15
CA GLY A 112 16.54 20.41 13.20
C GLY A 112 16.57 19.04 13.86
N ASN A 113 15.79 18.06 13.37
CA ASN A 113 15.93 16.69 13.83
C ASN A 113 17.18 16.06 13.22
N LEU A 114 18.07 15.54 14.06
CA LEU A 114 19.34 14.95 13.65
C LEU A 114 19.68 13.75 14.52
N LEU A 115 20.15 12.68 13.92
CA LEU A 115 20.93 11.62 14.55
C LEU A 115 22.07 11.25 13.60
N LEU A 116 23.31 11.40 14.07
CA LEU A 116 24.49 10.83 13.43
C LEU A 116 25.10 9.81 14.36
N GLN A 117 25.26 8.58 13.91
CA GLN A 117 25.83 7.49 14.68
C GLN A 117 26.83 6.69 13.86
N SER A 118 28.00 6.43 14.42
CA SER A 118 29.04 5.58 13.87
C SER A 118 29.76 4.84 14.99
N ARG A 119 30.25 3.64 14.69
CA ARG A 119 31.01 2.84 15.66
C ARG A 119 32.52 3.05 15.50
N ASN A 120 32.97 3.31 14.29
CA ASN A 120 34.39 3.48 13.99
C ASN A 120 34.57 4.47 12.82
N PRO A 121 35.11 5.70 13.03
CA PRO A 121 35.35 6.29 14.36
C PRO A 121 34.05 6.43 15.17
N PHE A 122 34.14 6.41 16.49
CA PHE A 122 32.93 6.55 17.32
C PHE A 122 32.32 7.95 17.19
N MET A 123 31.03 7.98 16.89
CA MET A 123 30.24 9.22 16.82
C MET A 123 28.81 8.96 17.28
N TRP A 124 28.30 9.84 18.16
CA TRP A 124 26.89 9.85 18.54
C TRP A 124 26.45 11.29 18.77
N ILE A 125 25.74 11.85 17.79
CA ILE A 125 25.22 13.22 17.84
C ILE A 125 23.71 13.13 17.64
N LYS A 126 22.94 13.57 18.64
CA LYS A 126 21.48 13.61 18.57
C LYS A 126 20.98 15.00 18.89
N GLN A 127 20.13 15.54 18.01
CA GLN A 127 19.49 16.82 18.18
C GLN A 127 17.99 16.67 17.92
N GLU A 128 17.18 17.29 18.77
CA GLU A 128 15.76 17.33 18.64
C GLU A 128 15.30 18.64 18.02
N GLY A 129 14.70 18.57 16.86
CA GLY A 129 14.06 19.67 16.17
C GLY A 129 12.55 19.68 16.37
N SER A 130 11.82 20.13 15.35
CA SER A 130 10.36 20.19 15.41
C SER A 130 9.73 18.81 15.54
N ALA A 131 8.78 18.67 16.47
CA ALA A 131 7.95 17.48 16.58
C ALA A 131 6.77 17.50 15.57
N ARG A 132 6.49 18.66 14.95
CA ARG A 132 5.41 18.86 13.99
C ARG A 132 5.98 19.26 12.64
N ASP A 133 5.40 18.70 11.58
CA ASP A 133 5.71 19.11 10.23
C ASP A 133 5.34 20.58 10.01
N PRO A 134 6.32 21.45 9.65
CA PRO A 134 6.04 22.88 9.40
C PRO A 134 5.16 23.11 8.16
N ASN A 135 5.05 22.09 7.27
CA ASN A 135 4.20 22.12 6.09
C ASN A 135 3.12 21.04 6.12
N PRO A 136 2.15 21.15 7.04
CA PRO A 136 1.07 20.16 7.14
C PRO A 136 0.17 20.14 5.90
N ASP A 137 0.14 21.19 5.08
CA ASP A 137 -0.66 21.28 3.86
C ASP A 137 -0.15 20.39 2.72
N ALA A 138 1.10 19.98 2.73
CA ALA A 138 1.53 18.81 1.96
C ALA A 138 0.80 17.53 2.45
N LYS A 139 0.18 17.56 3.64
CA LYS A 139 -0.71 16.51 4.16
C LYS A 139 -2.08 16.45 3.51
N ALA A 140 -2.64 17.55 3.05
CA ALA A 140 -4.03 17.60 2.56
C ALA A 140 -4.23 16.81 1.27
N THR A 141 -3.15 16.45 0.57
CA THR A 141 -3.20 15.72 -0.69
C THR A 141 -2.62 14.30 -0.64
N ALA A 142 -1.82 13.95 0.37
CA ALA A 142 -1.26 12.60 0.48
C ALA A 142 -2.27 11.65 1.13
N LEU A 143 -2.66 10.61 0.41
CA LEU A 143 -3.42 9.50 0.98
C LEU A 143 -2.52 8.80 2.01
N GLN A 144 -3.04 8.57 3.21
CA GLN A 144 -2.30 7.88 4.28
C GLN A 144 -2.78 6.44 4.48
N SER A 145 -3.83 6.04 3.75
CA SER A 145 -4.52 4.78 3.94
C SER A 145 -5.20 4.34 2.65
N LEU A 146 -5.24 3.04 2.42
CA LEU A 146 -5.91 2.41 1.28
C LEU A 146 -7.37 2.05 1.57
N LYS A 147 -7.96 2.61 2.62
CA LYS A 147 -9.36 2.41 2.98
C LYS A 147 -10.32 3.12 2.02
N GLY A 148 -11.53 2.61 1.93
CA GLY A 148 -12.63 3.22 1.18
C GLY A 148 -12.79 2.69 -0.25
N ARG A 149 -13.99 2.91 -0.79
CA ARG A 149 -14.41 2.35 -2.09
C ARG A 149 -13.49 2.74 -3.24
N SER A 150 -13.19 4.02 -3.36
CA SER A 150 -12.41 4.52 -4.50
C SER A 150 -10.96 3.98 -4.50
N ALA A 151 -10.33 3.84 -3.33
CA ALA A 151 -9.02 3.22 -3.25
C ALA A 151 -9.09 1.74 -3.65
N SER A 152 -10.11 1.02 -3.15
CA SER A 152 -10.29 -0.39 -3.49
C SER A 152 -10.59 -0.63 -4.97
N GLU A 153 -11.31 0.28 -5.67
CA GLU A 153 -11.50 0.16 -7.12
C GLU A 153 -10.17 0.32 -7.90
N VAL A 154 -9.35 1.28 -7.50
CA VAL A 154 -8.01 1.46 -8.09
C VAL A 154 -7.14 0.21 -7.89
N LEU A 155 -7.12 -0.32 -6.65
CA LEU A 155 -6.31 -1.49 -6.32
C LEU A 155 -6.76 -2.76 -7.03
N VAL A 156 -8.07 -3.03 -7.04
CA VAL A 156 -8.63 -4.19 -7.77
C VAL A 156 -8.28 -4.10 -9.26
N LYS A 157 -8.39 -2.91 -9.86
CA LYS A 157 -8.06 -2.74 -11.28
C LYS A 157 -6.58 -2.91 -11.56
N LEU A 158 -5.73 -2.31 -10.72
CA LEU A 158 -4.28 -2.39 -10.85
C LEU A 158 -3.78 -3.83 -10.66
N LEU A 159 -4.23 -4.51 -9.62
CA LEU A 159 -3.88 -5.91 -9.34
C LEU A 159 -4.40 -6.87 -10.42
N SER A 160 -5.63 -6.65 -10.94
CA SER A 160 -6.21 -7.50 -11.99
C SER A 160 -5.43 -7.45 -13.30
N ASN A 161 -4.80 -6.33 -13.60
CA ASN A 161 -4.05 -6.14 -14.83
C ASN A 161 -2.53 -6.31 -14.64
N GLY A 162 -2.04 -6.31 -13.38
CA GLY A 162 -0.62 -6.28 -13.03
C GLY A 162 0.10 -4.97 -13.39
N ARG A 163 -0.50 -4.18 -14.30
CA ARG A 163 0.05 -2.92 -14.80
C ARG A 163 -1.03 -1.95 -15.29
N ALA A 164 -0.71 -0.68 -15.35
CA ALA A 164 -1.52 0.35 -16.00
C ALA A 164 -0.64 1.26 -16.87
N GLY A 165 -1.18 1.82 -17.95
CA GLY A 165 -0.46 2.74 -18.81
C GLY A 165 -0.10 4.02 -18.09
N THR A 166 -1.11 4.82 -17.78
CA THR A 166 -0.97 6.09 -17.04
C THR A 166 -1.92 6.15 -15.85
N VAL A 167 -1.69 7.10 -14.94
CA VAL A 167 -2.63 7.37 -13.83
C VAL A 167 -4.02 7.76 -14.36
N ARG A 168 -4.08 8.45 -15.51
CA ARG A 168 -5.34 8.83 -16.15
C ARG A 168 -6.09 7.61 -16.68
N ASP A 169 -5.40 6.66 -17.31
CA ASP A 169 -6.01 5.41 -17.77
C ASP A 169 -6.53 4.60 -16.59
N LEU A 170 -5.73 4.47 -15.54
CA LEU A 170 -6.14 3.77 -14.32
C LEU A 170 -7.38 4.42 -13.68
N ALA A 171 -7.43 5.75 -13.60
CA ALA A 171 -8.58 6.48 -13.08
C ALA A 171 -9.84 6.20 -13.90
N ARG A 172 -9.75 6.28 -15.23
CA ARG A 172 -10.85 5.96 -16.15
C ARG A 172 -11.31 4.52 -16.00
N ASP A 173 -10.37 3.57 -16.01
CA ASP A 173 -10.64 2.13 -16.02
C ASP A 173 -11.14 1.61 -14.66
N SER A 174 -10.85 2.31 -13.58
CA SER A 174 -11.37 2.03 -12.23
C SER A 174 -12.62 2.83 -11.88
N GLY A 175 -13.05 3.77 -12.76
CA GLY A 175 -14.23 4.60 -12.54
C GLY A 175 -14.10 5.61 -11.42
N VAL A 176 -12.86 6.03 -11.06
CA VAL A 176 -12.60 7.00 -10.00
C VAL A 176 -12.05 8.31 -10.54
N GLY A 177 -12.13 9.39 -9.74
CA GLY A 177 -11.53 10.67 -10.12
C GLY A 177 -10.00 10.60 -10.20
N LEU A 178 -9.42 11.33 -11.18
CA LEU A 178 -7.96 11.39 -11.41
C LEU A 178 -7.17 11.75 -10.14
N GLY A 179 -7.68 12.70 -9.32
CA GLY A 179 -7.04 13.08 -8.07
C GLY A 179 -6.97 11.93 -7.05
N THR A 180 -7.98 11.05 -7.02
CA THR A 180 -7.98 9.88 -6.15
C THR A 180 -6.98 8.83 -6.65
N ALA A 181 -7.01 8.49 -7.94
CA ALA A 181 -6.04 7.58 -8.53
C ALA A 181 -4.60 8.07 -8.34
N SER A 182 -4.34 9.37 -8.55
CA SER A 182 -3.03 9.97 -8.33
C SER A 182 -2.54 9.83 -6.88
N ARG A 183 -3.43 10.04 -5.89
CA ARG A 183 -3.07 9.88 -4.47
C ARG A 183 -2.78 8.43 -4.11
N VAL A 184 -3.56 7.47 -4.62
CA VAL A 184 -3.30 6.04 -4.41
C VAL A 184 -1.95 5.67 -5.01
N ILE A 185 -1.68 6.03 -6.26
CA ILE A 185 -0.40 5.73 -6.92
C ILE A 185 0.79 6.40 -6.20
N SER A 186 0.62 7.62 -5.70
CA SER A 186 1.66 8.28 -4.90
C SER A 186 1.96 7.53 -3.60
N LEU A 187 0.92 7.04 -2.91
CA LEU A 187 1.10 6.21 -1.72
C LEU A 187 1.84 4.90 -2.06
N LEU A 188 1.41 4.20 -3.11
CA LEU A 188 2.03 2.95 -3.53
C LEU A 188 3.49 3.10 -3.95
N ARG A 189 3.84 4.22 -4.58
CA ARG A 189 5.25 4.55 -4.90
C ARG A 189 6.08 4.81 -3.65
N ASN A 190 5.52 5.57 -2.70
CA ASN A 190 6.20 5.90 -1.45
C ASN A 190 6.41 4.65 -0.55
N GLU A 191 5.61 3.61 -0.73
CA GLU A 191 5.71 2.34 -0.02
C GLU A 191 6.41 1.23 -0.85
N ASP A 192 7.04 1.57 -1.98
CA ASP A 192 7.80 0.68 -2.87
C ASP A 192 6.99 -0.53 -3.41
N PHE A 193 5.69 -0.29 -3.69
CA PHE A 193 4.82 -1.30 -4.33
C PHE A 193 4.83 -1.22 -5.86
N LEU A 194 5.43 -0.17 -6.42
CA LEU A 194 5.48 0.04 -7.86
C LEU A 194 6.92 0.13 -8.35
N GLU A 195 7.17 -0.39 -9.54
CA GLU A 195 8.47 -0.26 -10.18
C GLU A 195 8.85 1.22 -10.35
N PRO A 196 10.15 1.57 -10.15
CA PRO A 196 10.64 2.92 -10.42
C PRO A 196 10.61 3.17 -11.92
N THR A 197 9.67 3.98 -12.40
CA THR A 197 9.53 4.29 -13.82
C THR A 197 9.79 5.76 -14.10
N GLY A 198 10.72 6.04 -15.00
CA GLY A 198 10.96 7.36 -15.58
C GLY A 198 9.93 7.74 -16.66
N GLY A 199 8.62 7.65 -16.34
CA GLY A 199 7.52 7.97 -17.28
C GLY A 199 6.90 6.78 -18.03
N GLY A 200 7.30 5.56 -17.71
CA GLY A 200 6.74 4.31 -18.26
C GLY A 200 5.43 3.86 -17.58
N PRO A 201 4.94 2.66 -17.93
CA PRO A 201 3.73 2.11 -17.34
C PRO A 201 3.88 1.91 -15.82
N ILE A 202 2.77 1.97 -15.11
CA ILE A 202 2.68 1.67 -13.68
C ILE A 202 2.66 0.14 -13.55
N VAL A 203 3.67 -0.45 -12.91
CA VAL A 203 3.81 -1.90 -12.74
C VAL A 203 3.89 -2.23 -11.26
N VAL A 204 3.12 -3.22 -10.81
CA VAL A 204 3.14 -3.70 -9.42
C VAL A 204 4.31 -4.66 -9.25
N THR A 205 5.17 -4.41 -8.25
CA THR A 205 6.36 -5.22 -7.97
C THR A 205 6.01 -6.57 -7.32
N ASP A 206 5.07 -6.56 -6.39
CA ASP A 206 4.63 -7.73 -5.63
C ASP A 206 3.12 -7.62 -5.35
N PRO A 207 2.27 -8.29 -6.15
CA PRO A 207 0.82 -8.26 -5.99
C PRO A 207 0.33 -8.82 -4.65
N VAL A 208 0.97 -9.87 -4.13
CA VAL A 208 0.60 -10.50 -2.85
C VAL A 208 0.90 -9.57 -1.69
N ARG A 209 2.09 -8.99 -1.67
CA ARG A 209 2.48 -8.00 -0.66
C ARG A 209 1.56 -6.77 -0.70
N LEU A 210 1.21 -6.29 -1.90
CA LEU A 210 0.27 -5.18 -2.06
C LEU A 210 -1.13 -5.52 -1.53
N ALA A 211 -1.63 -6.72 -1.81
CA ALA A 211 -2.92 -7.17 -1.29
C ALA A 211 -2.93 -7.25 0.25
N ARG A 212 -1.85 -7.74 0.87
CA ARG A 212 -1.68 -7.75 2.33
C ARG A 212 -1.69 -6.33 2.91
N ARG A 213 -0.94 -5.41 2.30
CA ARG A 213 -0.91 -4.00 2.73
C ARG A 213 -2.28 -3.33 2.60
N TRP A 214 -3.02 -3.64 1.53
CA TRP A 214 -4.38 -3.14 1.36
C TRP A 214 -5.31 -3.67 2.45
N ALA A 215 -5.23 -4.95 2.79
CA ALA A 215 -6.06 -5.59 3.81
C ALA A 215 -5.89 -4.99 5.23
N GLU A 216 -4.73 -4.39 5.54
CA GLU A 216 -4.51 -3.68 6.80
C GLU A 216 -5.46 -2.48 6.98
N ASP A 217 -5.81 -1.83 5.88
CA ASP A 217 -6.62 -0.61 5.88
C ASP A 217 -8.08 -0.87 5.46
N TYR A 218 -8.31 -1.94 4.70
CA TYR A 218 -9.58 -2.25 4.07
C TYR A 218 -10.47 -3.10 4.98
N SER A 219 -11.77 -2.87 4.90
CA SER A 219 -12.77 -3.72 5.51
C SER A 219 -13.96 -3.85 4.57
N PHE A 220 -14.29 -5.08 4.17
CA PHE A 220 -15.47 -5.37 3.36
C PHE A 220 -16.74 -4.80 4.00
N GLU A 221 -16.97 -5.12 5.29
CA GLU A 221 -18.17 -4.71 6.01
C GLU A 221 -18.30 -3.18 6.08
N LYS A 222 -17.22 -2.47 6.48
CA LYS A 222 -17.25 -1.01 6.64
C LYS A 222 -17.27 -0.27 5.30
N THR A 223 -16.51 -0.76 4.31
CA THR A 223 -16.36 -0.08 3.02
C THR A 223 -17.66 -0.11 2.21
N PHE A 224 -18.41 -1.20 2.29
CA PHE A 224 -19.64 -1.39 1.53
C PHE A 224 -20.89 -1.41 2.40
N ASN A 225 -20.77 -1.06 3.68
CA ASN A 225 -21.88 -1.10 4.63
C ASN A 225 -22.62 -2.45 4.59
N ALA A 226 -21.83 -3.54 4.56
CA ALA A 226 -22.37 -4.89 4.47
C ALA A 226 -23.13 -5.22 5.76
N LYS A 227 -24.31 -5.82 5.56
CA LYS A 227 -25.17 -6.28 6.67
C LYS A 227 -25.19 -7.80 6.70
N ARG A 228 -25.35 -8.35 7.90
CA ARG A 228 -25.46 -9.79 8.12
C ARG A 228 -26.91 -10.20 8.20
N TYR A 229 -27.19 -11.35 7.61
CA TYR A 229 -28.52 -11.93 7.51
C TYR A 229 -28.48 -13.42 7.83
N PHE A 230 -29.62 -13.92 8.22
CA PHE A 230 -29.93 -15.33 8.28
C PHE A 230 -31.01 -15.64 7.23
N SER A 231 -30.97 -16.81 6.63
CA SER A 231 -32.06 -17.33 5.81
C SER A 231 -32.58 -18.64 6.42
N ILE A 232 -33.87 -18.71 6.68
CA ILE A 232 -34.53 -19.92 7.22
C ILE A 232 -34.32 -21.10 6.28
N LEU A 233 -34.20 -20.87 5.00
CA LEU A 233 -34.02 -21.88 3.96
C LEU A 233 -32.55 -22.31 3.79
N GLY A 234 -31.63 -21.68 4.51
CA GLY A 234 -30.20 -21.89 4.37
C GLY A 234 -29.57 -21.16 3.17
N SER A 235 -28.25 -21.00 3.22
CA SER A 235 -27.48 -20.21 2.23
C SER A 235 -27.58 -20.79 0.80
N SER A 236 -27.65 -22.12 0.65
CA SER A 236 -27.73 -22.75 -0.67
C SER A 236 -29.04 -22.44 -1.40
N VAL A 237 -30.18 -22.53 -0.70
CA VAL A 237 -31.49 -22.23 -1.26
C VAL A 237 -31.64 -20.73 -1.50
N ALA A 238 -31.09 -19.91 -0.60
CA ALA A 238 -31.04 -18.46 -0.78
C ALA A 238 -30.29 -18.08 -2.07
N LEU A 239 -29.14 -18.71 -2.33
CA LEU A 239 -28.37 -18.50 -3.56
C LEU A 239 -29.14 -18.93 -4.81
N GLU A 240 -29.81 -20.07 -4.77
CA GLU A 240 -30.64 -20.60 -5.88
C GLU A 240 -31.72 -19.56 -6.26
N ARG A 241 -32.48 -19.08 -5.30
CA ARG A 241 -33.51 -18.06 -5.51
C ARG A 241 -32.94 -16.74 -6.07
N ILE A 242 -31.77 -16.32 -5.58
CA ILE A 242 -31.08 -15.14 -6.13
C ILE A 242 -30.70 -15.37 -7.59
N ARG A 243 -30.22 -16.56 -7.93
CA ARG A 243 -29.85 -16.93 -9.31
C ARG A 243 -31.04 -16.93 -10.26
N GLU A 244 -32.17 -17.48 -9.82
CA GLU A 244 -33.40 -17.53 -10.60
C GLU A 244 -34.08 -16.18 -10.72
N SER A 245 -33.82 -15.27 -9.79
CA SER A 245 -34.31 -13.90 -9.87
C SER A 245 -33.50 -13.08 -10.87
N ASN A 246 -34.13 -12.07 -11.46
CA ASN A 246 -33.39 -11.09 -12.28
C ASN A 246 -32.66 -10.02 -11.44
N ALA A 247 -32.25 -10.38 -10.19
CA ALA A 247 -31.53 -9.47 -9.34
C ALA A 247 -30.06 -9.34 -9.76
N ASN A 248 -29.50 -8.15 -9.64
CA ASN A 248 -28.09 -7.94 -9.85
C ASN A 248 -27.31 -8.36 -8.62
N TYR A 249 -26.43 -9.34 -8.76
CA TYR A 249 -25.56 -9.78 -7.69
C TYR A 249 -24.18 -10.19 -8.21
N ALA A 250 -23.21 -10.24 -7.29
CA ALA A 250 -21.94 -10.93 -7.50
C ALA A 250 -21.48 -11.55 -6.18
N LEU A 251 -21.18 -12.85 -6.20
CA LEU A 251 -20.61 -13.52 -5.03
C LEU A 251 -19.21 -13.03 -4.73
N THR A 252 -18.85 -13.03 -3.43
CA THR A 252 -17.51 -12.81 -2.93
C THR A 252 -17.20 -13.77 -1.78
N GLY A 253 -16.07 -13.62 -1.11
CA GLY A 253 -15.68 -14.46 0.01
C GLY A 253 -15.37 -15.91 -0.40
N LEU A 254 -15.48 -16.84 0.56
CA LEU A 254 -15.11 -18.26 0.34
C LEU A 254 -15.94 -18.94 -0.75
N ALA A 255 -17.23 -18.61 -0.87
CA ALA A 255 -18.09 -19.18 -1.91
C ALA A 255 -17.62 -18.80 -3.33
N ALA A 256 -17.18 -17.55 -3.52
CA ALA A 256 -16.62 -17.13 -4.80
C ALA A 256 -15.24 -17.74 -5.06
N GLN A 257 -14.39 -17.86 -4.06
CA GLN A 257 -13.10 -18.52 -4.15
C GLN A 257 -13.27 -20.01 -4.52
N ALA A 258 -14.21 -20.71 -3.88
CA ALA A 258 -14.51 -22.11 -4.18
C ALA A 258 -14.85 -22.32 -5.66
N LEU A 259 -15.73 -21.49 -6.21
CA LEU A 259 -16.09 -21.55 -7.64
C LEU A 259 -14.89 -21.31 -8.58
N TRP A 260 -13.90 -20.53 -8.14
CA TRP A 260 -12.67 -20.36 -8.90
C TRP A 260 -11.80 -21.61 -8.89
N TYR A 261 -11.71 -22.29 -7.75
CA TYR A 261 -10.97 -23.53 -7.59
C TYR A 261 -11.63 -24.74 -8.27
N GLU A 262 -12.98 -24.77 -8.33
CA GLU A 262 -13.70 -25.81 -9.08
C GLU A 262 -13.38 -25.83 -10.57
N GLN A 263 -12.93 -24.72 -11.13
CA GLN A 263 -12.42 -24.64 -12.50
C GLN A 263 -11.01 -25.27 -12.63
N ASP A 264 -10.33 -25.50 -11.50
CA ASP A 264 -9.03 -26.16 -11.43
C ASP A 264 -9.10 -27.32 -10.44
N ALA A 265 -9.28 -28.53 -10.95
CA ALA A 265 -9.45 -29.75 -10.14
C ALA A 265 -8.26 -30.08 -9.22
N ARG A 266 -7.19 -29.29 -9.25
CA ARG A 266 -5.99 -29.47 -8.41
C ARG A 266 -6.15 -28.90 -7.00
N ILE A 267 -7.15 -28.06 -6.75
CA ILE A 267 -7.31 -27.36 -5.48
C ILE A 267 -8.70 -27.66 -4.91
N ALA A 268 -8.73 -28.23 -3.70
CA ALA A 268 -9.98 -28.44 -2.98
C ALA A 268 -10.44 -27.13 -2.30
N PRO A 269 -11.67 -26.66 -2.58
CA PRO A 269 -12.19 -25.47 -1.94
C PRO A 269 -12.45 -25.73 -0.44
N LEU A 270 -12.31 -24.68 0.36
CA LEU A 270 -12.69 -24.75 1.78
C LEU A 270 -14.21 -24.87 1.92
N PRO A 271 -14.72 -25.84 2.68
CA PRO A 271 -16.15 -25.95 2.96
C PRO A 271 -16.67 -24.67 3.63
N THR A 272 -17.76 -24.13 3.12
CA THR A 272 -18.39 -22.95 3.71
C THR A 272 -19.91 -22.98 3.58
N SER A 273 -20.59 -22.57 4.64
CA SER A 273 -22.00 -22.21 4.63
C SER A 273 -22.20 -20.71 4.46
N ASP A 274 -21.12 -19.94 4.46
CA ASP A 274 -21.17 -18.49 4.37
C ASP A 274 -21.46 -18.08 2.93
N LEU A 275 -22.40 -17.16 2.75
CA LEU A 275 -22.76 -16.60 1.47
C LEU A 275 -22.57 -15.09 1.52
N TRP A 276 -21.52 -14.58 0.88
CA TRP A 276 -21.28 -13.15 0.80
C TRP A 276 -21.52 -12.68 -0.61
N LEU A 277 -22.22 -11.56 -0.74
CA LEU A 277 -22.56 -11.03 -2.04
C LEU A 277 -22.64 -9.49 -2.08
N TYR A 278 -22.37 -8.99 -3.24
CA TYR A 278 -22.65 -7.64 -3.64
C TYR A 278 -23.98 -7.53 -4.38
N THR A 279 -24.69 -6.45 -4.19
CA THR A 279 -25.89 -6.10 -4.95
C THR A 279 -26.00 -4.59 -5.14
N ASP A 280 -26.77 -4.16 -6.13
CA ASP A 280 -27.20 -2.77 -6.28
C ASP A 280 -28.53 -2.47 -5.58
N ASP A 281 -29.27 -3.53 -5.17
CA ASP A 281 -30.57 -3.43 -4.52
C ASP A 281 -30.69 -4.45 -3.36
N VAL A 282 -30.42 -3.97 -2.15
CA VAL A 282 -30.46 -4.81 -0.92
C VAL A 282 -31.88 -5.23 -0.60
N GLU A 283 -32.88 -4.34 -0.72
CA GLU A 283 -34.26 -4.66 -0.38
C GLU A 283 -34.83 -5.79 -1.28
N ARG A 284 -34.42 -5.79 -2.53
CA ARG A 284 -34.77 -6.87 -3.45
C ARG A 284 -34.14 -8.19 -3.04
N MET A 285 -32.86 -8.17 -2.57
CA MET A 285 -32.19 -9.37 -2.07
C MET A 285 -32.89 -9.93 -0.84
N GLU A 286 -33.28 -9.07 0.11
CA GLU A 286 -34.00 -9.47 1.31
C GLU A 286 -35.29 -10.21 0.96
N LYS A 287 -36.05 -9.71 -0.01
CA LYS A 287 -37.32 -10.32 -0.44
C LYS A 287 -37.14 -11.63 -1.22
N VAL A 288 -36.18 -11.65 -2.15
CA VAL A 288 -35.96 -12.81 -3.05
C VAL A 288 -35.45 -14.02 -2.28
N ALA A 289 -34.57 -13.82 -1.32
CA ALA A 289 -33.87 -14.88 -0.59
C ALA A 289 -34.41 -15.10 0.84
N ASP A 290 -35.54 -14.49 1.21
CA ASP A 290 -36.14 -14.53 2.55
C ASP A 290 -35.07 -14.23 3.64
N LEU A 291 -34.36 -13.11 3.47
CA LEU A 291 -33.28 -12.74 4.39
C LEU A 291 -33.84 -11.99 5.60
N VAL A 292 -33.47 -12.47 6.78
CA VAL A 292 -33.78 -11.83 8.05
C VAL A 292 -32.52 -11.22 8.63
N PRO A 293 -32.49 -9.93 9.00
CA PRO A 293 -31.32 -9.30 9.60
C PRO A 293 -30.89 -10.02 10.87
N ASP A 294 -29.62 -10.43 10.94
CA ASP A 294 -29.00 -11.02 12.13
C ASP A 294 -27.52 -10.60 12.19
N ASN A 295 -27.26 -9.52 12.88
CA ASN A 295 -25.93 -8.95 12.98
C ASN A 295 -24.96 -9.78 13.84
N ALA A 296 -25.46 -10.70 14.65
CA ALA A 296 -24.64 -11.49 15.57
C ALA A 296 -24.17 -12.81 14.92
N ASN A 297 -25.10 -13.56 14.30
CA ASN A 297 -24.86 -14.92 13.86
C ASN A 297 -25.16 -15.15 12.38
N GLY A 298 -25.56 -14.10 11.65
CA GLY A 298 -25.89 -14.23 10.23
C GLY A 298 -24.71 -14.74 9.39
N THR A 299 -24.96 -15.80 8.63
CA THR A 299 -23.99 -16.43 7.72
C THR A 299 -24.02 -15.82 6.31
N ILE A 300 -25.04 -15.00 6.01
CA ILE A 300 -25.20 -14.33 4.73
C ILE A 300 -24.80 -12.86 4.92
N MET A 301 -23.84 -12.38 4.13
CA MET A 301 -23.49 -10.96 4.13
C MET A 301 -23.87 -10.32 2.80
N VAL A 302 -24.60 -9.22 2.86
CA VAL A 302 -25.04 -8.45 1.68
C VAL A 302 -24.46 -7.06 1.72
N ALA A 303 -23.69 -6.72 0.70
CA ALA A 303 -23.02 -5.44 0.55
C ALA A 303 -23.61 -4.65 -0.64
N GLN A 304 -23.97 -3.39 -0.40
CA GLN A 304 -24.45 -2.53 -1.47
C GLN A 304 -23.33 -1.94 -2.29
N THR A 305 -23.45 -2.03 -3.64
CA THR A 305 -22.43 -1.52 -4.55
C THR A 305 -23.05 -0.91 -5.81
N GLU A 306 -22.27 -0.03 -6.46
CA GLU A 306 -22.61 0.54 -7.76
C GLU A 306 -21.88 -0.13 -8.94
N PHE A 307 -20.88 -0.97 -8.67
CA PHE A 307 -20.09 -1.61 -9.73
C PHE A 307 -20.85 -2.72 -10.48
N LEU A 308 -22.06 -3.06 -10.05
CA LEU A 308 -22.95 -3.98 -10.74
C LEU A 308 -23.93 -3.27 -11.68
N ARG A 309 -23.96 -1.93 -11.69
CA ARG A 309 -24.84 -1.16 -12.57
C ARG A 309 -24.43 -1.32 -14.03
N PRO A 310 -25.38 -1.28 -14.97
CA PRO A 310 -25.09 -1.34 -16.41
C PRO A 310 -24.03 -0.33 -16.84
N GLY A 311 -23.06 -0.79 -17.63
CA GLY A 311 -21.90 0.02 -18.05
C GLY A 311 -20.77 0.13 -17.04
N ARG A 312 -20.93 -0.45 -15.87
CA ARG A 312 -19.89 -0.53 -14.83
C ARG A 312 -19.64 -1.96 -14.35
N GLU A 313 -20.09 -2.96 -15.12
CA GLU A 313 -20.02 -4.37 -14.72
C GLU A 313 -18.58 -4.76 -14.38
N ASN A 314 -18.30 -4.86 -13.10
CA ASN A 314 -17.01 -5.24 -12.56
C ASN A 314 -17.09 -6.61 -11.86
N TYR A 315 -17.73 -7.57 -12.54
CA TYR A 315 -17.87 -8.95 -12.10
C TYR A 315 -17.34 -9.91 -13.17
N ARG A 316 -17.23 -11.18 -12.82
CA ARG A 316 -16.94 -12.29 -13.74
C ARG A 316 -18.04 -13.32 -13.65
N ARG A 317 -18.23 -14.09 -14.71
CA ARG A 317 -19.10 -15.27 -14.70
C ARG A 317 -18.27 -16.54 -14.56
N VAL A 318 -18.69 -17.40 -13.65
CA VAL A 318 -18.19 -18.74 -13.48
C VAL A 318 -19.40 -19.66 -13.68
N GLY A 319 -19.49 -20.29 -14.85
CA GLY A 319 -20.73 -20.94 -15.28
C GLY A 319 -21.87 -19.91 -15.31
N ASN A 320 -22.97 -20.24 -14.62
CA ASN A 320 -24.14 -19.35 -14.50
C ASN A 320 -24.12 -18.42 -13.29
N ILE A 321 -23.03 -18.42 -12.52
CA ILE A 321 -22.89 -17.63 -11.30
C ILE A 321 -22.06 -16.39 -11.58
N ARG A 322 -22.50 -15.22 -11.08
CA ARG A 322 -21.71 -14.00 -11.10
C ARG A 322 -20.84 -13.93 -9.85
N THR A 323 -19.56 -13.71 -10.01
CA THR A 323 -18.60 -13.51 -8.92
C THR A 323 -17.93 -12.17 -9.03
N ALA A 324 -17.55 -11.58 -7.90
CA ALA A 324 -16.65 -10.44 -7.89
C ALA A 324 -15.31 -10.81 -8.59
N ARG A 325 -14.57 -9.82 -9.07
CA ARG A 325 -13.24 -10.10 -9.67
C ARG A 325 -12.30 -10.73 -8.64
N PRO A 326 -11.40 -11.62 -9.04
CA PRO A 326 -10.55 -12.38 -8.12
C PRO A 326 -9.85 -11.52 -7.06
N TRP A 327 -9.21 -10.43 -7.46
CA TRP A 327 -8.53 -9.53 -6.53
C TRP A 327 -9.48 -8.78 -5.60
N ARG A 328 -10.75 -8.63 -5.96
CA ARG A 328 -11.80 -8.16 -5.05
C ARG A 328 -12.06 -9.21 -3.96
N VAL A 329 -12.23 -10.48 -4.38
CA VAL A 329 -12.43 -11.60 -3.46
C VAL A 329 -11.24 -11.75 -2.51
N VAL A 330 -10.02 -11.60 -3.01
CA VAL A 330 -8.80 -11.56 -2.17
C VAL A 330 -8.90 -10.47 -1.10
N GLY A 331 -9.19 -9.22 -1.49
CA GLY A 331 -9.32 -8.11 -0.55
C GLY A 331 -10.40 -8.34 0.50
N ASP A 332 -11.57 -8.83 0.08
CA ASP A 332 -12.70 -9.11 0.96
C ASP A 332 -12.34 -10.17 2.00
N LEU A 333 -11.70 -11.27 1.58
CA LEU A 333 -11.24 -12.34 2.47
C LEU A 333 -10.13 -11.86 3.42
N MET A 334 -9.09 -11.22 2.90
CA MET A 334 -7.96 -10.77 3.71
C MET A 334 -8.31 -9.65 4.68
N SER A 335 -9.43 -8.94 4.47
CA SER A 335 -9.91 -7.90 5.40
C SER A 335 -10.47 -8.44 6.72
N LEU A 336 -10.58 -9.75 6.84
CA LEU A 336 -11.02 -10.45 8.04
C LEU A 336 -9.84 -11.19 8.69
N SER A 337 -10.12 -11.86 9.82
CA SER A 337 -9.09 -12.62 10.54
C SER A 337 -9.25 -14.13 10.36
N GLY A 338 -8.24 -14.88 10.83
CA GLY A 338 -8.28 -16.32 10.87
C GLY A 338 -8.35 -16.99 9.50
N ARG A 339 -9.26 -17.98 9.34
CA ARG A 339 -9.38 -18.79 8.12
C ARG A 339 -9.66 -17.98 6.86
N TYR A 340 -10.34 -16.86 6.97
CA TYR A 340 -10.66 -16.01 5.82
C TYR A 340 -9.42 -15.30 5.29
N ALA A 341 -8.62 -14.72 6.19
CA ALA A 341 -7.37 -14.07 5.79
C ALA A 341 -6.38 -15.06 5.19
N ALA A 342 -6.27 -16.27 5.74
CA ALA A 342 -5.45 -17.34 5.20
C ALA A 342 -5.90 -17.73 3.79
N ALA A 343 -7.20 -18.00 3.61
CA ALA A 343 -7.76 -18.31 2.29
C ALA A 343 -7.54 -17.19 1.26
N GLY A 344 -7.67 -15.93 1.68
CA GLY A 344 -7.37 -14.77 0.82
C GLY A 344 -5.90 -14.70 0.42
N SER A 345 -4.97 -15.01 1.33
CA SER A 345 -3.54 -15.06 1.04
C SER A 345 -3.20 -16.17 0.04
N ASP A 346 -3.70 -17.38 0.27
CA ASP A 346 -3.50 -18.52 -0.64
C ASP A 346 -4.05 -18.22 -2.04
N PHE A 347 -5.22 -17.56 -2.10
CA PHE A 347 -5.81 -17.15 -3.37
C PHE A 347 -4.99 -16.09 -4.11
N ALA A 348 -4.41 -15.12 -3.39
CA ALA A 348 -3.52 -14.13 -3.98
C ALA A 348 -2.25 -14.76 -4.56
N GLU A 349 -1.67 -15.73 -3.87
CA GLU A 349 -0.50 -16.49 -4.33
C GLU A 349 -0.82 -17.30 -5.59
N GLU A 350 -1.98 -17.98 -5.61
CA GLU A 350 -2.44 -18.73 -6.78
C GLU A 350 -2.68 -17.81 -8.00
N LEU A 351 -3.34 -16.68 -7.82
CA LEU A 351 -3.56 -15.72 -8.91
C LEU A 351 -2.25 -15.19 -9.50
N THR A 352 -1.24 -15.00 -8.65
CA THR A 352 0.08 -14.51 -9.07
C THR A 352 0.86 -15.59 -9.81
N SER A 353 0.80 -16.84 -9.35
CA SER A 353 1.47 -17.98 -10.00
C SER A 353 0.94 -18.23 -11.40
N ARG A 354 -0.36 -18.09 -11.63
CA ARG A 354 -1.00 -18.25 -12.96
C ARG A 354 -0.58 -17.17 -13.95
N VAL A 355 -0.34 -15.94 -13.48
CA VAL A 355 0.16 -14.87 -14.35
C VAL A 355 1.62 -15.12 -14.75
N ALA A 356 2.42 -15.65 -13.82
CA ALA A 356 3.82 -15.98 -14.08
C ALA A 356 4.01 -17.21 -14.99
N ASN A 357 3.04 -18.14 -14.98
CA ASN A 357 3.07 -19.35 -15.81
C ASN A 357 1.70 -19.62 -16.47
N PRO A 358 1.38 -18.92 -17.59
CA PRO A 358 0.08 -19.06 -18.27
C PRO A 358 -0.19 -20.45 -18.89
N TYR A 359 0.80 -21.35 -18.83
CA TYR A 359 0.72 -22.73 -19.36
C TYR A 359 0.79 -23.81 -18.26
N ALA A 360 0.76 -23.44 -16.97
CA ALA A 360 0.79 -24.39 -15.86
C ALA A 360 -0.59 -24.99 -15.54
#